data_1fa3efc14a9476ef97e8ca3c16ee4390
#
_entry.id   1fa3efc14a9476ef97e8ca3c16ee4390
#
_cell.length_a   1.000
_cell.length_b   1.000
_cell.length_c   1.000
_cell.angle_alpha   90.00
_cell.angle_beta   90.00
_cell.angle_gamma   90.00
#
_symmetry.space_group_name_H-M   'P 1'
#
loop_
_entity.id
_entity.type
_entity.pdbx_description
1 polymer ?
#
loop_
_entity_poly.entity_id
_entity_poly.type
_entity_poly.pdbx_seq_one_letter_code
_entity_poly.pdbx_strand_id
1 'polypeptide(L)'
;MNRLITILFLGITTIIMQAKTDKEQIETLYRDMYEDMVAKDTVTLNRVHADDFVLTHMTGMHQSKQEYIRAIANGTLNYYSAEHEQTEIKVSGNHATLTGRSRVTAAVFGGGRHTWHLQLTFQLVKRNGQWMFTNARASTY
;
A
#
# COMPACT_ATOMS: atom_id res chain seq x y z
N MET A 1 -52.28 -31.35 -33.85
CA MET A 1 -50.91 -31.53 -33.32
C MET A 1 -50.42 -30.18 -32.80
N ASN A 2 -50.44 -30.04 -31.49
CA ASN A 2 -49.96 -28.82 -30.83
C ASN A 2 -48.46 -28.94 -30.56
N ARG A 3 -47.65 -28.16 -31.24
CA ARG A 3 -46.23 -28.02 -30.90
C ARG A 3 -46.10 -26.96 -29.82
N LEU A 4 -45.81 -27.39 -28.58
CA LEU A 4 -45.41 -26.53 -27.52
C LEU A 4 -43.98 -26.03 -27.82
N ILE A 5 -43.83 -24.72 -28.09
CA ILE A 5 -42.55 -24.08 -28.18
C ILE A 5 -42.17 -23.65 -26.74
N THR A 6 -41.26 -24.41 -26.15
CA THR A 6 -40.67 -24.04 -24.83
C THR A 6 -39.60 -22.95 -25.10
N ILE A 7 -39.94 -21.70 -24.80
CA ILE A 7 -38.97 -20.62 -24.83
C ILE A 7 -38.14 -20.71 -23.57
N LEU A 8 -36.88 -21.12 -23.72
CA LEU A 8 -35.90 -21.12 -22.66
C LEU A 8 -35.39 -19.69 -22.46
N PHE A 9 -35.88 -19.03 -21.39
CA PHE A 9 -35.33 -17.76 -20.96
C PHE A 9 -33.95 -18.01 -20.33
N LEU A 10 -32.88 -17.76 -21.10
CA LEU A 10 -31.53 -17.68 -20.54
C LEU A 10 -31.41 -16.34 -19.81
N GLY A 11 -31.55 -16.37 -18.49
CA GLY A 11 -31.30 -15.19 -17.66
C GLY A 11 -29.80 -14.85 -17.69
N ILE A 12 -29.45 -13.81 -18.42
CA ILE A 12 -28.10 -13.25 -18.37
C ILE A 12 -27.99 -12.49 -17.03
N THR A 13 -27.36 -13.10 -16.05
CA THR A 13 -27.03 -12.43 -14.80
C THR A 13 -25.83 -11.54 -15.06
N THR A 14 -26.07 -10.26 -15.29
CA THR A 14 -25.00 -9.27 -15.43
C THR A 14 -24.41 -9.06 -14.02
N ILE A 15 -23.23 -9.59 -13.76
CA ILE A 15 -22.47 -9.30 -12.53
C ILE A 15 -21.93 -7.88 -12.70
N ILE A 16 -22.55 -6.91 -12.03
CA ILE A 16 -22.03 -5.54 -11.96
C ILE A 16 -20.89 -5.56 -10.92
N MET A 17 -19.64 -5.56 -11.40
CA MET A 17 -18.49 -5.34 -10.54
C MET A 17 -18.40 -3.84 -10.24
N GLN A 18 -18.65 -3.49 -8.98
CA GLN A 18 -18.50 -2.10 -8.53
C GLN A 18 -17.02 -1.77 -8.39
N ALA A 19 -16.57 -0.67 -9.02
CA ALA A 19 -15.21 -0.18 -8.88
C ALA A 19 -14.94 0.29 -7.43
N LYS A 20 -13.72 0.04 -6.92
CA LYS A 20 -13.26 0.53 -5.62
C LYS A 20 -13.21 2.05 -5.61
N THR A 21 -13.60 2.66 -4.49
CA THR A 21 -13.41 4.09 -4.24
C THR A 21 -11.92 4.42 -4.13
N ASP A 22 -11.56 5.70 -4.24
CA ASP A 22 -10.18 6.14 -4.05
C ASP A 22 -9.65 5.77 -2.66
N LYS A 23 -10.46 5.93 -1.61
CA LYS A 23 -10.07 5.52 -0.25
C LYS A 23 -9.79 4.02 -0.14
N GLU A 24 -10.64 3.19 -0.71
CA GLU A 24 -10.45 1.74 -0.73
C GLU A 24 -9.19 1.34 -1.51
N GLN A 25 -8.91 1.99 -2.64
CA GLN A 25 -7.70 1.78 -3.43
C GLN A 25 -6.45 2.14 -2.62
N ILE A 26 -6.46 3.28 -1.93
CA ILE A 26 -5.34 3.74 -1.11
C ILE A 26 -5.12 2.82 0.10
N GLU A 27 -6.17 2.38 0.76
CA GLU A 27 -6.07 1.43 1.86
C GLU A 27 -5.48 0.09 1.41
N THR A 28 -5.93 -0.43 0.28
CA THR A 28 -5.37 -1.65 -0.32
C THR A 28 -3.89 -1.45 -0.67
N LEU A 29 -3.55 -0.33 -1.29
CA LEU A 29 -2.17 0.01 -1.62
C LEU A 29 -1.25 0.03 -0.40
N TYR A 30 -1.72 0.59 0.71
CA TYR A 30 -0.99 0.63 1.98
C TYR A 30 -0.74 -0.77 2.56
N ARG A 31 -1.75 -1.63 2.56
CA ARG A 31 -1.63 -3.01 3.05
C ARG A 31 -0.71 -3.84 2.17
N ASP A 32 -0.90 -3.77 0.86
CA ASP A 32 -0.09 -4.48 -0.12
C ASP A 32 1.38 -4.03 -0.06
N MET A 33 1.64 -2.74 0.18
CA MET A 33 3.00 -2.23 0.38
C MET A 33 3.74 -2.98 1.49
N TYR A 34 3.10 -3.21 2.63
CA TYR A 34 3.73 -3.97 3.73
C TYR A 34 3.97 -5.44 3.35
N GLU A 35 3.04 -6.06 2.64
CA GLU A 35 3.22 -7.43 2.13
C GLU A 35 4.40 -7.50 1.15
N ASP A 36 4.51 -6.51 0.25
CA ASP A 36 5.63 -6.41 -0.68
C ASP A 36 6.98 -6.18 0.03
N MET A 37 6.98 -5.40 1.11
CA MET A 37 8.17 -5.19 1.93
C MET A 37 8.62 -6.48 2.62
N VAL A 38 7.70 -7.26 3.16
CA VAL A 38 7.99 -8.57 3.77
C VAL A 38 8.50 -9.55 2.72
N ALA A 39 7.87 -9.59 1.56
CA ALA A 39 8.25 -10.47 0.44
C ALA A 39 9.50 -9.98 -0.31
N LYS A 40 9.98 -8.75 -0.05
CA LYS A 40 11.06 -8.10 -0.81
C LYS A 40 10.74 -7.99 -2.31
N ASP A 41 9.48 -7.76 -2.64
CA ASP A 41 9.03 -7.53 -4.01
C ASP A 41 9.41 -6.12 -4.47
N THR A 42 10.66 -5.97 -4.86
CA THR A 42 11.22 -4.68 -5.27
C THR A 42 10.61 -4.16 -6.58
N VAL A 43 10.10 -5.02 -7.43
CA VAL A 43 9.44 -4.63 -8.69
C VAL A 43 8.15 -3.89 -8.38
N THR A 44 7.30 -4.45 -7.52
CA THR A 44 6.04 -3.83 -7.11
C THR A 44 6.30 -2.57 -6.27
N LEU A 45 7.23 -2.61 -5.32
CA LEU A 45 7.62 -1.44 -4.53
C LEU A 45 8.10 -0.28 -5.41
N ASN A 46 8.91 -0.58 -6.44
CA ASN A 46 9.37 0.43 -7.39
C ASN A 46 8.23 1.06 -8.18
N ARG A 47 7.23 0.28 -8.55
CA ARG A 47 6.06 0.76 -9.32
C ARG A 47 5.15 1.68 -8.51
N VAL A 48 4.95 1.41 -7.22
CA VAL A 48 3.99 2.14 -6.37
C VAL A 48 4.58 3.36 -5.65
N HIS A 49 5.90 3.54 -5.71
CA HIS A 49 6.58 4.72 -5.19
C HIS A 49 7.00 5.63 -6.35
N ALA A 50 6.71 6.91 -6.24
CA ALA A 50 7.13 7.91 -7.23
C ALA A 50 8.67 8.04 -7.26
N ASP A 51 9.23 8.48 -8.39
CA ASP A 51 10.69 8.59 -8.57
C ASP A 51 11.34 9.55 -7.57
N ASP A 52 10.61 10.58 -7.17
CA ASP A 52 11.03 11.57 -6.17
C ASP A 52 10.62 11.24 -4.73
N PHE A 53 10.17 10.00 -4.48
CA PHE A 53 9.78 9.56 -3.15
C PHE A 53 10.93 9.69 -2.16
N VAL A 54 10.59 10.18 -0.96
CA VAL A 54 11.51 10.26 0.19
C VAL A 54 10.82 9.70 1.42
N LEU A 55 11.51 8.81 2.12
CA LEU A 55 11.14 8.36 3.46
C LEU A 55 11.93 9.14 4.51
N THR A 56 11.25 9.78 5.44
CA THR A 56 11.85 10.37 6.63
C THR A 56 11.65 9.41 7.81
N HIS A 57 12.73 8.84 8.32
CA HIS A 57 12.73 7.96 9.48
C HIS A 57 12.46 8.70 10.78
N MET A 58 12.17 7.97 11.87
CA MET A 58 11.94 8.53 13.21
C MET A 58 13.13 9.34 13.73
N THR A 59 14.34 8.99 13.30
CA THR A 59 15.59 9.70 13.63
C THR A 59 15.78 11.01 12.86
N GLY A 60 14.91 11.30 11.88
CA GLY A 60 15.06 12.41 10.94
C GLY A 60 15.90 12.07 9.71
N MET A 61 16.46 10.87 9.62
CA MET A 61 17.22 10.42 8.45
C MET A 61 16.31 10.32 7.23
N HIS A 62 16.78 10.82 6.09
CA HIS A 62 16.09 10.74 4.81
C HIS A 62 16.65 9.61 3.95
N GLN A 63 15.77 8.86 3.32
CA GLN A 63 16.13 7.91 2.26
C GLN A 63 15.37 8.26 0.98
N SER A 64 16.09 8.30 -0.14
CA SER A 64 15.49 8.34 -1.46
C SER A 64 14.77 7.04 -1.78
N LYS A 65 13.94 7.04 -2.81
CA LYS A 65 13.29 5.81 -3.32
C LYS A 65 14.29 4.67 -3.52
N GLN A 66 15.41 4.96 -4.20
CA GLN A 66 16.44 3.94 -4.48
C GLN A 66 17.10 3.41 -3.22
N GLU A 67 17.45 4.30 -2.29
CA GLU A 67 18.05 3.91 -1.01
C GLU A 67 17.09 3.07 -0.17
N TYR A 68 15.83 3.44 -0.12
CA TYR A 68 14.78 2.74 0.60
C TYR A 68 14.54 1.34 0.04
N ILE A 69 14.33 1.22 -1.26
CA ILE A 69 14.08 -0.09 -1.90
C ILE A 69 15.33 -0.98 -1.82
N ARG A 70 16.52 -0.42 -1.98
CA ARG A 70 17.78 -1.16 -1.81
C ARG A 70 17.93 -1.67 -0.38
N ALA A 71 17.59 -0.87 0.62
CA ALA A 71 17.65 -1.27 2.01
C ALA A 71 16.69 -2.43 2.34
N ILE A 72 15.52 -2.47 1.70
CA ILE A 72 14.60 -3.61 1.80
C ILE A 72 15.20 -4.84 1.12
N ALA A 73 15.72 -4.69 -0.08
CA ALA A 73 16.28 -5.79 -0.86
C ALA A 73 17.47 -6.47 -0.16
N ASN A 74 18.35 -5.68 0.45
CA ASN A 74 19.59 -6.19 1.09
C ASN A 74 19.43 -6.55 2.58
N GLY A 75 18.25 -6.35 3.17
CA GLY A 75 17.96 -6.68 4.56
C GLY A 75 18.37 -5.63 5.58
N THR A 76 18.87 -4.46 5.18
CA THR A 76 19.09 -3.32 6.09
C THR A 76 17.78 -2.88 6.76
N LEU A 77 16.68 -2.90 5.99
CA LEU A 77 15.31 -2.79 6.48
C LEU A 77 14.64 -4.16 6.24
N ASN A 78 14.67 -5.03 7.23
CA ASN A 78 14.17 -6.38 7.11
C ASN A 78 12.83 -6.53 7.84
N TYR A 79 11.74 -6.59 7.08
CA TYR A 79 10.37 -6.68 7.59
C TYR A 79 9.92 -8.13 7.68
N TYR A 80 9.28 -8.50 8.78
CA TYR A 80 8.73 -9.85 9.02
C TYR A 80 7.22 -9.88 8.99
N SER A 81 6.56 -8.86 9.56
CA SER A 81 5.11 -8.78 9.62
C SER A 81 4.64 -7.36 9.90
N ALA A 82 3.40 -7.08 9.54
CA ALA A 82 2.70 -5.86 9.93
C ALA A 82 1.26 -6.21 10.33
N GLU A 83 0.84 -5.74 11.49
CA GLU A 83 -0.53 -5.86 11.97
C GLU A 83 -1.15 -4.46 11.97
N HIS A 84 -2.10 -4.25 11.06
CA HIS A 84 -2.70 -2.93 10.86
C HIS A 84 -3.77 -2.66 11.90
N GLU A 85 -3.67 -1.52 12.56
CA GLU A 85 -4.60 -1.13 13.63
C GLU A 85 -5.54 -0.01 13.21
N GLN A 86 -5.05 1.00 12.48
CA GLN A 86 -5.84 2.15 12.07
C GLN A 86 -5.29 2.77 10.80
N THR A 87 -6.19 3.23 9.94
CA THR A 87 -5.89 4.09 8.80
C THR A 87 -6.82 5.29 8.79
N GLU A 88 -6.27 6.45 8.46
CA GLU A 88 -7.02 7.67 8.18
C GLU A 88 -6.60 8.19 6.81
N ILE A 89 -7.57 8.32 5.89
CA ILE A 89 -7.32 8.68 4.50
C ILE A 89 -8.18 9.89 4.14
N LYS A 90 -7.51 10.93 3.61
CA LYS A 90 -8.16 12.14 3.09
C LYS A 90 -7.82 12.28 1.62
N VAL A 91 -8.83 12.36 0.77
CA VAL A 91 -8.68 12.49 -0.68
C VAL A 91 -9.18 13.87 -1.12
N SER A 92 -8.39 14.54 -1.94
CA SER A 92 -8.73 15.81 -2.58
C SER A 92 -8.29 15.77 -4.05
N GLY A 93 -9.22 15.48 -4.96
CA GLY A 93 -8.91 15.32 -6.39
C GLY A 93 -7.88 14.19 -6.63
N ASN A 94 -6.75 14.53 -7.24
CA ASN A 94 -5.65 13.62 -7.52
C ASN A 94 -4.58 13.57 -6.42
N HIS A 95 -4.86 14.12 -5.25
CA HIS A 95 -3.98 14.11 -4.09
C HIS A 95 -4.67 13.44 -2.90
N ALA A 96 -3.88 12.78 -2.09
CA ALA A 96 -4.37 12.18 -0.85
C ALA A 96 -3.28 12.19 0.24
N THR A 97 -3.75 12.13 1.49
CA THR A 97 -2.93 11.83 2.65
C THR A 97 -3.42 10.55 3.29
N LEU A 98 -2.50 9.72 3.76
CA LEU A 98 -2.80 8.54 4.55
C LEU A 98 -1.97 8.57 5.81
N THR A 99 -2.61 8.43 6.97
CA THR A 99 -1.93 8.14 8.23
C THR A 99 -2.31 6.73 8.67
N GLY A 100 -1.32 5.84 8.71
CA GLY A 100 -1.52 4.45 9.09
C GLY A 100 -0.75 4.09 10.35
N ARG A 101 -1.41 3.40 11.27
CA ARG A 101 -0.84 2.84 12.50
C ARG A 101 -0.81 1.34 12.40
N SER A 102 0.37 0.76 12.58
CA SER A 102 0.57 -0.69 12.51
C SER A 102 1.61 -1.13 13.51
N ARG A 103 1.42 -2.33 14.08
CA ARG A 103 2.50 -3.01 14.79
C ARG A 103 3.34 -3.74 13.76
N VAL A 104 4.56 -3.29 13.60
CA VAL A 104 5.49 -3.77 12.57
C VAL A 104 6.64 -4.49 13.24
N THR A 105 6.81 -5.77 12.90
CA THR A 105 7.96 -6.56 13.34
C THR A 105 9.03 -6.52 12.26
N ALA A 106 10.19 -5.98 12.62
CA ALA A 106 11.31 -5.79 11.71
C ALA A 106 12.65 -5.84 12.44
N ALA A 107 13.71 -6.10 11.70
CA ALA A 107 15.09 -5.89 12.12
C ALA A 107 15.69 -4.83 11.19
N VAL A 108 16.12 -3.71 11.74
CA VAL A 108 16.55 -2.55 10.96
C VAL A 108 17.98 -2.13 11.32
N PHE A 109 18.75 -1.73 10.32
CA PHE A 109 20.11 -1.19 10.48
C PHE A 109 21.05 -2.09 11.31
N GLY A 110 20.99 -3.41 11.09
CA GLY A 110 21.82 -4.38 11.80
C GLY A 110 21.37 -4.70 13.23
N GLY A 111 20.26 -4.14 13.69
CA GLY A 111 19.67 -4.44 14.99
C GLY A 111 18.94 -5.78 15.00
N GLY A 112 18.51 -6.21 16.19
CA GLY A 112 17.68 -7.39 16.37
C GLY A 112 16.22 -7.17 15.96
N ARG A 113 15.48 -8.29 15.87
CA ARG A 113 14.04 -8.27 15.61
C ARG A 113 13.31 -7.55 16.74
N HIS A 114 12.48 -6.59 16.40
CA HIS A 114 11.70 -5.78 17.32
C HIS A 114 10.31 -5.48 16.73
N THR A 115 9.31 -5.31 17.61
CA THR A 115 7.98 -4.88 17.18
C THR A 115 7.79 -3.40 17.52
N TRP A 116 7.54 -2.61 16.48
CA TRP A 116 7.37 -1.16 16.57
C TRP A 116 5.89 -0.81 16.48
N HIS A 117 5.43 0.08 17.35
CA HIS A 117 4.18 0.80 17.15
C HIS A 117 4.45 1.94 16.19
N LEU A 118 4.34 1.64 14.90
CA LEU A 118 4.78 2.51 13.82
C LEU A 118 3.60 3.27 13.20
N GLN A 119 3.71 4.58 13.17
CA GLN A 119 2.83 5.44 12.41
C GLN A 119 3.56 5.94 11.19
N LEU A 120 2.98 5.70 10.01
CA LEU A 120 3.44 6.28 8.74
C LEU A 120 2.41 7.27 8.23
N THR A 121 2.86 8.47 7.92
CA THR A 121 2.06 9.48 7.24
C THR A 121 2.59 9.63 5.82
N PHE A 122 1.72 9.34 4.84
CA PHE A 122 2.04 9.40 3.42
C PHE A 122 1.36 10.58 2.75
N GLN A 123 2.06 11.13 1.76
CA GLN A 123 1.45 11.89 0.67
C GLN A 123 1.34 10.98 -0.54
N LEU A 124 0.22 11.04 -1.24
CA LEU A 124 -0.04 10.27 -2.45
C LEU A 124 -0.52 11.17 -3.58
N VAL A 125 -0.27 10.73 -4.78
CA VAL A 125 -0.77 11.36 -6.01
C VAL A 125 -1.35 10.29 -6.92
N LYS A 126 -2.42 10.64 -7.63
CA LYS A 126 -3.01 9.79 -8.66
C LYS A 126 -2.47 10.20 -10.02
N ARG A 127 -1.75 9.31 -10.68
CA ARG A 127 -1.20 9.49 -12.02
C ARG A 127 -1.63 8.34 -12.92
N ASN A 128 -2.12 8.65 -14.11
CA ASN A 128 -2.62 7.64 -15.04
C ASN A 128 -3.63 6.66 -14.40
N GLY A 129 -4.53 7.19 -13.57
CA GLY A 129 -5.55 6.41 -12.87
C GLY A 129 -5.06 5.57 -11.70
N GLN A 130 -3.79 5.68 -11.29
CA GLN A 130 -3.20 4.88 -10.20
C GLN A 130 -2.62 5.77 -9.11
N TRP A 131 -2.88 5.40 -7.86
CA TRP A 131 -2.30 6.06 -6.70
C TRP A 131 -0.85 5.63 -6.48
N MET A 132 0.01 6.58 -6.13
CA MET A 132 1.44 6.38 -5.85
C MET A 132 1.82 7.13 -4.58
N PHE A 133 2.74 6.55 -3.80
CA PHE A 133 3.36 7.24 -2.67
C PHE A 133 4.40 8.26 -3.16
N THR A 134 4.31 9.50 -2.71
CA THR A 134 5.27 10.56 -3.05
C THR A 134 6.22 10.91 -1.91
N ASN A 135 5.79 10.73 -0.68
CA ASN A 135 6.68 10.75 0.48
C ASN A 135 6.05 10.01 1.67
N ALA A 136 6.88 9.69 2.64
CA ALA A 136 6.46 9.13 3.91
C ALA A 136 7.27 9.70 5.06
N ARG A 137 6.62 9.81 6.21
CA ARG A 137 7.26 10.16 7.49
C ARG A 137 6.89 9.13 8.53
N ALA A 138 7.91 8.57 9.18
CA ALA A 138 7.74 7.61 10.26
C ALA A 138 7.74 8.30 11.62
N SER A 139 6.87 7.81 12.49
CA SER A 139 6.83 8.15 13.92
C SER A 139 6.33 6.95 14.72
N THR A 140 6.34 7.04 16.04
CA THR A 140 5.72 6.05 16.92
C THR A 140 4.39 6.58 17.47
N TYR A 141 3.57 5.67 17.99
CA TYR A 141 2.30 6.02 18.65
C TYR A 141 2.07 5.16 19.88
#